data_290e11f9bc7c306c3b30283242f40c3f
#
_entry.id   290e11f9bc7c306c3b30283242f40c3f
#
_cell.length_a   1.000
_cell.length_b   1.000
_cell.length_c   1.000
_cell.angle_alpha   90.00
_cell.angle_beta   90.00
_cell.angle_gamma   90.00
#
_symmetry.space_group_name_H-M   'P 1'
#
loop_
_entity.id
_entity.type
_entity.pdbx_description
1 polymer ?
#
loop_
_entity_poly.entity_id
_entity_poly.type
_entity_poly.pdbx_seq_one_letter_code
_entity_poly.pdbx_strand_id
1 'polypeptide(L)'
;FQAEDGIRDRSPSRGLGDVYKRQSMPAKFAETGKAEGFHALCDDMLYQMKRYFDTSITQPIIGMIRHPLEKFMDSNASLFSKRIRKGRVVQGHGALDPEHIHVQGETVLLSSPQEVYKKYSVLDAANDVATLMLQLMVNGREELSEHFHMKYLEVSRDRELDAILPAYLTYSALMHGVRTCEEKVASSNESLGTVALEFFNLAARYSRELH
;
A
#
# COMPACT_ATOMS: atom_id res chain seq x y z
N PHE A 1 -35.37 -0.71 15.02
CA PHE A 1 -35.64 -2.15 14.99
C PHE A 1 -35.71 -2.59 13.53
N GLN A 2 -34.63 -3.02 12.99
CA GLN A 2 -34.45 -4.00 11.89
C GLN A 2 -33.02 -3.90 11.38
N ALA A 3 -32.11 -4.60 12.02
CA ALA A 3 -30.77 -4.84 11.56
C ALA A 3 -30.43 -6.32 11.84
N GLU A 4 -31.14 -7.19 11.13
CA GLU A 4 -30.83 -8.61 11.09
C GLU A 4 -31.11 -9.14 9.68
N ASP A 5 -30.22 -8.82 8.74
CA ASP A 5 -30.07 -9.61 7.51
C ASP A 5 -28.75 -9.23 6.84
N GLY A 6 -27.70 -9.97 7.10
CA GLY A 6 -26.42 -9.76 6.38
C GLY A 6 -25.21 -10.52 6.87
N ILE A 7 -25.31 -11.27 7.93
CA ILE A 7 -24.17 -12.08 8.43
C ILE A 7 -24.54 -13.55 8.30
N ARG A 8 -24.58 -14.06 7.08
CA ARG A 8 -24.60 -15.50 6.83
C ARG A 8 -23.52 -15.87 5.81
N ASP A 9 -22.62 -16.74 6.25
CA ASP A 9 -21.74 -17.57 5.45
C ASP A 9 -20.59 -16.84 4.73
N ARG A 10 -19.54 -16.49 5.48
CA ARG A 10 -18.26 -16.03 4.89
C ARG A 10 -17.09 -16.72 5.55
N SER A 11 -16.48 -17.68 4.85
CA SER A 11 -15.16 -18.14 5.25
C SER A 11 -14.18 -16.97 5.23
N PRO A 12 -13.22 -16.89 6.17
CA PRO A 12 -12.28 -15.74 6.31
C PRO A 12 -11.51 -15.43 5.02
N SER A 13 -11.22 -16.46 4.20
CA SER A 13 -10.54 -16.32 2.91
C SER A 13 -11.38 -15.68 1.81
N ARG A 14 -12.71 -15.67 1.92
CA ARG A 14 -13.62 -14.97 1.00
C ARG A 14 -13.81 -13.49 1.35
N GLY A 15 -13.67 -13.12 2.63
CA GLY A 15 -13.94 -11.78 3.11
C GLY A 15 -13.09 -10.70 2.44
N LEU A 16 -11.78 -10.87 2.34
CA LEU A 16 -10.90 -9.89 1.66
C LEU A 16 -11.19 -9.82 0.15
N GLY A 17 -11.43 -10.94 -0.52
CA GLY A 17 -11.75 -10.95 -1.95
C GLY A 17 -13.10 -10.36 -2.28
N ASP A 18 -14.12 -10.51 -1.41
CA ASP A 18 -15.48 -10.03 -1.65
C ASP A 18 -15.66 -8.54 -1.31
N VAL A 19 -14.89 -8.00 -0.38
CA VAL A 19 -14.88 -6.55 -0.09
C VAL A 19 -14.46 -5.77 -1.34
N TYR A 20 -13.51 -6.28 -2.11
CA TYR A 20 -13.03 -5.64 -3.34
C TYR A 20 -13.88 -5.93 -4.58
N LYS A 21 -14.73 -6.95 -4.58
CA LYS A 21 -15.54 -7.34 -5.76
C LYS A 21 -16.81 -6.53 -5.97
N ARG A 22 -17.29 -5.75 -4.99
CA ARG A 22 -18.65 -5.18 -5.02
C ARG A 22 -18.78 -3.72 -5.41
N GLN A 23 -17.68 -3.03 -5.68
CA GLN A 23 -17.76 -1.62 -6.04
C GLN A 23 -17.61 -1.45 -7.55
N SER A 24 -18.71 -1.13 -8.24
CA SER A 24 -18.64 -0.55 -9.57
C SER A 24 -17.82 0.74 -9.47
N MET A 25 -16.69 0.78 -10.17
CA MET A 25 -15.75 1.88 -10.09
C MET A 25 -16.34 3.15 -10.70
N PRO A 26 -16.60 4.22 -9.94
CA PRO A 26 -16.91 5.51 -10.51
C PRO A 26 -15.76 5.96 -11.43
N ALA A 27 -16.09 6.64 -12.54
CA ALA A 27 -15.09 7.17 -13.48
C ALA A 27 -13.97 7.99 -12.78
N LYS A 28 -14.29 8.64 -11.66
CA LYS A 28 -13.36 9.35 -10.79
C LYS A 28 -12.19 8.49 -10.27
N PHE A 29 -12.40 7.18 -10.08
CA PHE A 29 -11.37 6.27 -9.54
C PHE A 29 -10.38 5.82 -10.62
N ALA A 30 -10.78 5.90 -11.89
CA ALA A 30 -9.89 5.54 -12.99
C ALA A 30 -8.63 6.42 -13.04
N GLU A 31 -8.75 7.68 -12.67
CA GLU A 31 -7.61 8.62 -12.71
C GLU A 31 -6.52 8.26 -11.69
N THR A 32 -6.90 7.88 -10.47
CA THR A 32 -5.93 7.50 -9.43
C THR A 32 -5.21 6.19 -9.72
N GLY A 33 -5.81 5.33 -10.54
CA GLY A 33 -5.23 4.05 -10.97
C GLY A 33 -4.29 4.15 -12.16
N LYS A 34 -4.17 5.33 -12.81
CA LYS A 34 -3.23 5.54 -13.91
C LYS A 34 -1.79 5.65 -13.41
N ALA A 35 -0.83 5.39 -14.31
CA ALA A 35 0.59 5.53 -14.00
C ALA A 35 0.92 6.95 -13.50
N GLU A 36 0.33 7.99 -14.12
CA GLU A 36 0.52 9.39 -13.74
C GLU A 36 -0.03 9.68 -12.33
N GLY A 37 -1.19 9.10 -11.98
CA GLY A 37 -1.77 9.21 -10.64
C GLY A 37 -0.89 8.55 -9.58
N PHE A 38 -0.35 7.38 -9.86
CA PHE A 38 0.60 6.70 -8.99
C PHE A 38 1.92 7.46 -8.86
N HIS A 39 2.42 8.03 -9.96
CA HIS A 39 3.61 8.90 -9.97
C HIS A 39 3.43 10.08 -9.01
N ALA A 40 2.30 10.78 -9.12
CA ALA A 40 2.01 11.93 -8.26
C ALA A 40 1.98 11.55 -6.76
N LEU A 41 1.48 10.35 -6.41
CA LEU A 41 1.51 9.84 -5.04
C LEU A 41 2.94 9.59 -4.55
N CYS A 42 3.79 8.98 -5.37
CA CYS A 42 5.19 8.74 -5.01
C CYS A 42 5.96 10.06 -4.86
N ASP A 43 5.74 11.01 -5.78
CA ASP A 43 6.37 12.33 -5.71
C ASP A 43 5.95 13.12 -4.48
N ASP A 44 4.68 13.05 -4.07
CA ASP A 44 4.22 13.66 -2.82
C ASP A 44 4.99 13.10 -1.62
N MET A 45 5.15 11.77 -1.52
CA MET A 45 5.91 11.15 -0.44
C MET A 45 7.39 11.57 -0.45
N LEU A 46 8.02 11.59 -1.62
CA LEU A 46 9.41 12.04 -1.78
C LEU A 46 9.59 13.52 -1.45
N TYR A 47 8.57 14.34 -1.72
CA TYR A 47 8.56 15.75 -1.33
C TYR A 47 8.40 15.91 0.18
N GLN A 48 7.49 15.14 0.80
CA GLN A 48 7.27 15.15 2.26
C GLN A 48 8.55 14.75 3.02
N MET A 49 9.30 13.75 2.55
CA MET A 49 10.55 13.31 3.17
C MET A 49 11.54 14.47 3.34
N LYS A 50 11.64 15.40 2.37
CA LYS A 50 12.54 16.57 2.43
C LYS A 50 12.25 17.53 3.58
N ARG A 51 11.06 17.46 4.17
CA ARG A 51 10.67 18.33 5.29
C ARG A 51 11.28 17.88 6.62
N TYR A 52 11.72 16.62 6.68
CA TYR A 52 12.14 15.98 7.93
C TYR A 52 13.64 15.68 7.98
N PHE A 53 14.29 15.63 6.84
CA PHE A 53 15.72 15.29 6.74
C PHE A 53 16.48 16.30 5.91
N ASP A 54 17.76 16.45 6.28
CA ASP A 54 18.72 17.28 5.54
C ASP A 54 18.87 16.79 4.08
N THR A 55 19.21 17.73 3.20
CA THR A 55 19.42 17.48 1.77
C THR A 55 20.52 16.44 1.53
N SER A 56 21.55 16.38 2.36
CA SER A 56 22.64 15.40 2.27
C SER A 56 22.15 13.95 2.44
N ILE A 57 21.08 13.75 3.22
CA ILE A 57 20.43 12.44 3.41
C ILE A 57 19.39 12.18 2.32
N THR A 58 18.56 13.18 2.01
CA THR A 58 17.40 12.98 1.14
C THR A 58 17.75 12.85 -0.33
N GLN A 59 18.71 13.62 -0.85
CA GLN A 59 19.03 13.61 -2.28
C GLN A 59 19.50 12.24 -2.81
N PRO A 60 20.43 11.53 -2.15
CA PRO A 60 20.80 10.19 -2.60
C PRO A 60 19.62 9.21 -2.62
N ILE A 61 18.78 9.21 -1.58
CA ILE A 61 17.62 8.32 -1.45
C ILE A 61 16.61 8.63 -2.55
N ILE A 62 16.28 9.91 -2.75
CA ILE A 62 15.37 10.34 -3.81
C ILE A 62 15.88 9.90 -5.19
N GLY A 63 17.17 10.10 -5.47
CA GLY A 63 17.77 9.68 -6.74
C GLY A 63 17.67 8.17 -6.98
N MET A 64 17.87 7.37 -5.93
CA MET A 64 17.74 5.91 -6.01
C MET A 64 16.32 5.42 -6.26
N ILE A 65 15.32 6.17 -5.84
CA ILE A 65 13.89 5.77 -5.94
C ILE A 65 13.24 6.35 -7.19
N ARG A 66 13.41 7.65 -7.44
CA ARG A 66 12.69 8.37 -8.49
C ARG A 66 12.92 7.78 -9.88
N HIS A 67 14.17 7.65 -10.28
CA HIS A 67 14.49 7.20 -11.63
C HIS A 67 13.98 5.78 -11.96
N PRO A 68 14.18 4.76 -11.09
CA PRO A 68 13.57 3.45 -11.33
C PRO A 68 12.03 3.49 -11.40
N LEU A 69 11.38 4.29 -10.55
CA LEU A 69 9.91 4.44 -10.58
C LEU A 69 9.43 5.08 -11.89
N GLU A 70 10.05 6.17 -12.32
CA GLU A 70 9.73 6.84 -13.60
C GLU A 70 9.85 5.85 -14.77
N LYS A 71 10.99 5.19 -14.86
CA LYS A 71 11.24 4.18 -15.91
C LYS A 71 10.21 3.06 -15.88
N PHE A 72 9.87 2.56 -14.69
CA PHE A 72 8.87 1.51 -14.54
C PHE A 72 7.49 1.98 -15.01
N MET A 73 7.05 3.16 -14.61
CA MET A 73 5.75 3.70 -14.98
C MET A 73 5.64 3.95 -16.49
N ASP A 74 6.67 4.52 -17.11
CA ASP A 74 6.73 4.75 -18.55
C ASP A 74 6.64 3.43 -19.34
N SER A 75 7.38 2.40 -18.89
CA SER A 75 7.41 1.09 -19.54
C SER A 75 6.14 0.27 -19.29
N ASN A 76 5.42 0.52 -18.20
CA ASN A 76 4.31 -0.29 -17.73
C ASN A 76 2.95 0.44 -17.69
N ALA A 77 2.77 1.57 -18.40
CA ALA A 77 1.50 2.30 -18.46
C ALA A 77 0.32 1.42 -18.93
N SER A 78 0.59 0.44 -19.79
CA SER A 78 -0.40 -0.55 -20.23
C SER A 78 -0.85 -1.50 -19.11
N LEU A 79 0.05 -1.84 -18.16
CA LEU A 79 -0.26 -2.66 -16.98
C LEU A 79 -1.24 -1.91 -16.06
N PHE A 80 -0.97 -0.65 -15.75
CA PHE A 80 -1.88 0.19 -14.96
C PHE A 80 -3.26 0.27 -15.63
N SER A 81 -3.30 0.58 -16.93
CA SER A 81 -4.55 0.62 -17.70
C SER A 81 -5.31 -0.72 -17.70
N LYS A 82 -4.59 -1.86 -17.76
CA LYS A 82 -5.17 -3.20 -17.68
C LYS A 82 -5.78 -3.46 -16.30
N ARG A 83 -5.10 -3.05 -15.23
CA ARG A 83 -5.58 -3.21 -13.84
C ARG A 83 -6.84 -2.40 -13.59
N ILE A 84 -6.92 -1.16 -14.11
CA ILE A 84 -8.16 -0.35 -14.07
C ILE A 84 -9.30 -1.10 -14.75
N ARG A 85 -9.11 -1.59 -15.99
CA ARG A 85 -10.15 -2.33 -16.72
C ARG A 85 -10.60 -3.61 -16.02
N LYS A 86 -9.71 -4.25 -15.25
CA LYS A 86 -10.03 -5.44 -14.45
C LYS A 86 -10.66 -5.12 -13.09
N GLY A 87 -10.94 -3.85 -12.79
CA GLY A 87 -11.53 -3.43 -11.53
C GLY A 87 -10.62 -3.66 -10.33
N ARG A 88 -9.28 -3.54 -10.54
CA ARG A 88 -8.30 -3.65 -9.46
C ARG A 88 -8.11 -2.36 -8.69
N VAL A 89 -8.52 -1.22 -9.23
CA VAL A 89 -8.57 0.05 -8.52
C VAL A 89 -9.88 0.11 -7.73
N VAL A 90 -9.77 0.20 -6.42
CA VAL A 90 -10.88 0.01 -5.47
C VAL A 90 -10.83 1.06 -4.35
N GLN A 91 -11.93 1.19 -3.64
CA GLN A 91 -11.95 1.82 -2.33
C GLN A 91 -11.39 0.81 -1.33
N GLY A 92 -10.08 0.86 -1.08
CA GLY A 92 -9.40 0.02 -0.12
C GLY A 92 -9.30 0.64 1.27
N HIS A 93 -8.43 0.08 2.10
CA HIS A 93 -8.08 0.62 3.40
C HIS A 93 -7.13 1.83 3.28
N GLY A 94 -6.19 1.78 2.35
CA GLY A 94 -5.20 2.83 2.10
C GLY A 94 -3.95 2.76 2.97
N ALA A 95 -4.04 2.13 4.14
CA ALA A 95 -2.93 1.86 5.06
C ALA A 95 -3.26 0.62 5.92
N LEU A 96 -3.30 -0.56 5.29
CA LEU A 96 -3.68 -1.80 5.97
C LEU A 96 -2.52 -2.35 6.79
N ASP A 97 -2.40 -1.87 8.02
CA ASP A 97 -1.44 -2.36 9.00
C ASP A 97 -2.03 -3.52 9.83
N PRO A 98 -1.21 -4.40 10.42
CA PRO A 98 -1.68 -5.49 11.30
C PRO A 98 -2.55 -5.01 12.46
N GLU A 99 -2.33 -3.80 12.97
CA GLU A 99 -3.13 -3.20 14.05
C GLU A 99 -4.60 -2.97 13.69
N HIS A 100 -4.91 -2.90 12.38
CA HIS A 100 -6.27 -2.77 11.86
C HIS A 100 -6.97 -4.11 11.65
N ILE A 101 -6.29 -5.22 11.92
CA ILE A 101 -6.80 -6.57 11.69
C ILE A 101 -7.11 -7.23 13.04
N HIS A 102 -8.38 -7.44 13.31
CA HIS A 102 -8.85 -8.06 14.56
C HIS A 102 -9.38 -9.46 14.26
N VAL A 103 -8.81 -10.46 14.94
CA VAL A 103 -9.23 -11.86 14.79
C VAL A 103 -10.05 -12.26 16.02
N GLN A 104 -11.29 -12.67 15.81
CA GLN A 104 -12.19 -13.16 16.84
C GLN A 104 -12.72 -14.53 16.44
N GLY A 105 -12.12 -15.57 16.97
CA GLY A 105 -12.40 -16.96 16.54
C GLY A 105 -12.06 -17.13 15.06
N GLU A 106 -13.02 -17.50 14.24
CA GLU A 106 -12.87 -17.65 12.78
C GLU A 106 -13.18 -16.35 12.00
N THR A 107 -13.57 -15.29 12.70
CA THR A 107 -13.96 -14.02 12.06
C THR A 107 -12.79 -13.06 12.03
N VAL A 108 -12.54 -12.47 10.87
CA VAL A 108 -11.56 -11.40 10.68
C VAL A 108 -12.33 -10.08 10.46
N LEU A 109 -12.08 -9.13 11.34
CA LEU A 109 -12.64 -7.78 11.28
C LEU A 109 -11.54 -6.79 10.93
N LEU A 110 -11.84 -5.87 10.01
CA LEU A 110 -10.96 -4.76 9.69
C LEU A 110 -11.54 -3.48 10.30
N SER A 111 -10.75 -2.79 11.12
CA SER A 111 -11.12 -1.44 11.59
C SER A 111 -11.01 -0.44 10.44
N SER A 112 -11.83 0.61 10.49
CA SER A 112 -11.77 1.66 9.48
C SER A 112 -10.45 2.43 9.56
N PRO A 113 -9.90 2.86 8.40
CA PRO A 113 -8.72 3.72 8.40
C PRO A 113 -9.04 5.05 9.07
N GLN A 114 -8.02 5.66 9.67
CA GLN A 114 -8.13 7.02 10.19
C GLN A 114 -8.47 8.00 9.07
N GLU A 115 -9.18 9.09 9.40
CA GLU A 115 -9.61 10.13 8.43
C GLU A 115 -8.47 10.63 7.55
N VAL A 116 -7.26 10.73 8.10
CA VAL A 116 -6.05 11.18 7.39
C VAL A 116 -5.73 10.32 6.17
N TYR A 117 -6.03 9.01 6.22
CA TYR A 117 -5.73 8.07 5.14
C TYR A 117 -6.86 7.91 4.12
N LYS A 118 -8.04 8.46 4.38
CA LYS A 118 -9.17 8.38 3.43
C LYS A 118 -8.85 8.94 2.05
N LYS A 119 -7.99 9.95 1.97
CA LYS A 119 -7.54 10.52 0.69
C LYS A 119 -6.72 9.54 -0.15
N TYR A 120 -6.08 8.55 0.48
CA TYR A 120 -5.26 7.53 -0.17
C TYR A 120 -5.97 6.18 -0.30
N SER A 121 -7.24 6.09 0.05
CA SER A 121 -7.98 4.83 0.07
C SER A 121 -8.46 4.37 -1.31
N VAL A 122 -8.48 5.25 -2.31
CA VAL A 122 -8.84 4.89 -3.68
C VAL A 122 -7.58 4.62 -4.47
N LEU A 123 -7.13 3.38 -4.43
CA LEU A 123 -5.91 2.92 -5.10
C LEU A 123 -6.11 1.52 -5.67
N ASP A 124 -5.09 1.03 -6.38
CA ASP A 124 -5.04 -0.38 -6.73
C ASP A 124 -5.03 -1.25 -5.46
N ALA A 125 -5.73 -2.37 -5.48
CA ALA A 125 -5.75 -3.33 -4.37
C ALA A 125 -4.34 -3.81 -3.96
N ALA A 126 -3.37 -3.73 -4.88
CA ALA A 126 -1.96 -4.00 -4.60
C ALA A 126 -1.40 -3.09 -3.49
N ASN A 127 -1.98 -1.90 -3.27
CA ASN A 127 -1.56 -1.00 -2.18
C ASN A 127 -1.76 -1.64 -0.80
N ASP A 128 -2.95 -2.13 -0.52
CA ASP A 128 -3.25 -2.75 0.78
C ASP A 128 -2.48 -4.06 0.96
N VAL A 129 -2.30 -4.81 -0.13
CA VAL A 129 -1.47 -6.02 -0.12
C VAL A 129 -0.01 -5.69 0.21
N ALA A 130 0.58 -4.72 -0.48
CA ALA A 130 1.95 -4.29 -0.25
C ALA A 130 2.15 -3.75 1.16
N THR A 131 1.20 -2.95 1.66
CA THR A 131 1.27 -2.38 3.00
C THR A 131 1.29 -3.47 4.07
N LEU A 132 0.38 -4.43 4.00
CA LEU A 132 0.35 -5.53 4.98
C LEU A 132 1.59 -6.41 4.86
N MET A 133 2.03 -6.75 3.65
CA MET A 133 3.26 -7.52 3.44
C MET A 133 4.47 -6.82 4.03
N LEU A 134 4.64 -5.52 3.75
CA LEU A 134 5.74 -4.71 4.28
C LEU A 134 5.74 -4.72 5.80
N GLN A 135 4.60 -4.48 6.42
CA GLN A 135 4.48 -4.45 7.89
C GLN A 135 4.77 -5.80 8.53
N LEU A 136 4.33 -6.89 7.91
CA LEU A 136 4.67 -8.23 8.39
C LEU A 136 6.18 -8.47 8.31
N MET A 137 6.84 -8.11 7.20
CA MET A 137 8.29 -8.26 7.03
C MET A 137 9.09 -7.40 8.03
N VAL A 138 8.72 -6.14 8.21
CA VAL A 138 9.40 -5.24 9.16
C VAL A 138 9.28 -5.74 10.61
N ASN A 139 8.18 -6.43 10.93
CA ASN A 139 7.96 -7.04 12.24
C ASN A 139 8.55 -8.48 12.36
N GLY A 140 9.43 -8.91 11.45
CA GLY A 140 10.08 -10.21 11.49
C GLY A 140 9.11 -11.38 11.25
N ARG A 141 8.09 -11.19 10.42
CA ARG A 141 7.07 -12.17 10.07
C ARG A 141 7.07 -12.47 8.57
N GLU A 142 8.24 -12.70 8.01
CA GLU A 142 8.44 -12.94 6.58
C GLU A 142 7.61 -14.12 6.08
N GLU A 143 7.62 -15.25 6.81
CA GLU A 143 6.83 -16.44 6.44
C GLU A 143 5.32 -16.14 6.37
N LEU A 144 4.83 -15.30 7.29
CA LEU A 144 3.42 -14.89 7.27
C LEU A 144 3.12 -13.95 6.10
N SER A 145 4.05 -13.06 5.75
CA SER A 145 3.95 -12.19 4.58
C SER A 145 3.86 -13.01 3.29
N GLU A 146 4.75 -13.99 3.12
CA GLU A 146 4.74 -14.89 1.96
C GLU A 146 3.46 -15.73 1.91
N HIS A 147 3.03 -16.26 3.04
CA HIS A 147 1.78 -17.05 3.12
C HIS A 147 0.56 -16.18 2.74
N PHE A 148 0.50 -14.95 3.25
CA PHE A 148 -0.56 -14.00 2.91
C PHE A 148 -0.57 -13.71 1.41
N HIS A 149 0.59 -13.41 0.82
CA HIS A 149 0.74 -13.14 -0.62
C HIS A 149 0.23 -14.32 -1.48
N MET A 150 0.68 -15.54 -1.18
CA MET A 150 0.24 -16.74 -1.89
C MET A 150 -1.28 -16.94 -1.78
N LYS A 151 -1.84 -16.78 -0.58
CA LYS A 151 -3.28 -16.93 -0.36
C LYS A 151 -4.09 -15.83 -1.03
N TYR A 152 -3.58 -14.61 -1.05
CA TYR A 152 -4.22 -13.52 -1.79
C TYR A 152 -4.26 -13.82 -3.30
N LEU A 153 -3.17 -14.27 -3.90
CA LEU A 153 -3.13 -14.68 -5.31
C LEU A 153 -4.11 -15.80 -5.63
N GLU A 154 -4.17 -16.82 -4.77
CA GLU A 154 -5.09 -17.97 -4.92
C GLU A 154 -6.56 -17.49 -4.95
N VAL A 155 -6.95 -16.64 -4.02
CA VAL A 155 -8.34 -16.17 -3.88
C VAL A 155 -8.70 -15.10 -4.90
N SER A 156 -7.83 -14.10 -5.08
CA SER A 156 -8.09 -12.94 -5.96
C SER A 156 -7.93 -13.26 -7.44
N ARG A 157 -7.15 -14.29 -7.76
CA ARG A 157 -6.73 -14.64 -9.13
C ARG A 157 -6.11 -13.44 -9.87
N ASP A 158 -5.39 -12.62 -9.15
CA ASP A 158 -4.73 -11.42 -9.68
C ASP A 158 -3.36 -11.78 -10.27
N ARG A 159 -3.38 -12.18 -11.56
CA ARG A 159 -2.17 -12.62 -12.27
C ARG A 159 -1.17 -11.50 -12.54
N GLU A 160 -1.58 -10.25 -12.42
CA GLU A 160 -0.72 -9.09 -12.64
C GLU A 160 -0.18 -8.49 -11.33
N LEU A 161 -0.52 -9.06 -10.16
CA LEU A 161 -0.09 -8.52 -8.89
C LEU A 161 1.44 -8.49 -8.78
N ASP A 162 2.11 -9.58 -9.07
CA ASP A 162 3.57 -9.69 -8.91
C ASP A 162 4.34 -8.68 -9.78
N ALA A 163 3.78 -8.33 -10.94
CA ALA A 163 4.39 -7.35 -11.83
C ALA A 163 4.30 -5.91 -11.30
N ILE A 164 3.32 -5.59 -10.45
CA ILE A 164 3.12 -4.23 -9.93
C ILE A 164 3.50 -4.12 -8.45
N LEU A 165 3.61 -5.24 -7.75
CA LEU A 165 3.85 -5.29 -6.31
C LEU A 165 5.12 -4.55 -5.87
N PRO A 166 6.28 -4.64 -6.54
CA PRO A 166 7.47 -3.89 -6.16
C PRO A 166 7.25 -2.37 -6.14
N ALA A 167 6.44 -1.84 -7.07
CA ALA A 167 6.11 -0.42 -7.10
C ALA A 167 5.27 -0.02 -5.88
N TYR A 168 4.28 -0.83 -5.51
CA TYR A 168 3.47 -0.57 -4.32
C TYR A 168 4.21 -0.84 -3.01
N LEU A 169 5.16 -1.78 -2.96
CA LEU A 169 6.08 -1.92 -1.81
C LEU A 169 6.97 -0.69 -1.65
N THR A 170 7.47 -0.14 -2.76
CA THR A 170 8.23 1.12 -2.75
C THR A 170 7.38 2.26 -2.20
N TYR A 171 6.16 2.44 -2.71
CA TYR A 171 5.23 3.47 -2.24
C TYR A 171 4.84 3.29 -0.77
N SER A 172 4.52 2.06 -0.36
CA SER A 172 4.16 1.75 1.03
C SER A 172 5.31 2.08 2.00
N ALA A 173 6.54 1.75 1.63
CA ALA A 173 7.71 2.09 2.44
C ALA A 173 7.92 3.61 2.53
N LEU A 174 7.73 4.37 1.44
CA LEU A 174 7.77 5.83 1.46
C LEU A 174 6.69 6.40 2.40
N MET A 175 5.46 5.92 2.28
CA MET A 175 4.32 6.36 3.09
C MET A 175 4.59 6.12 4.59
N HIS A 176 5.07 4.93 4.96
CA HIS A 176 5.40 4.61 6.35
C HIS A 176 6.57 5.44 6.88
N GLY A 177 7.58 5.70 6.06
CA GLY A 177 8.68 6.60 6.43
C GLY A 177 8.20 8.01 6.74
N VAL A 178 7.34 8.59 5.89
CA VAL A 178 6.74 9.91 6.12
C VAL A 178 5.87 9.91 7.38
N ARG A 179 4.99 8.91 7.54
CA ARG A 179 4.14 8.75 8.73
C ARG A 179 4.94 8.68 10.02
N THR A 180 6.04 7.92 10.03
CA THR A 180 6.94 7.82 11.18
C THR A 180 7.60 9.15 11.51
N CYS A 181 7.91 9.97 10.48
CA CYS A 181 8.40 11.33 10.69
C CYS A 181 7.32 12.24 11.31
N GLU A 182 6.08 12.13 10.88
CA GLU A 182 4.95 12.87 11.45
C GLU A 182 4.75 12.50 12.93
N GLU A 183 4.80 11.21 13.24
CA GLU A 183 4.71 10.69 14.61
C GLU A 183 5.89 11.17 15.48
N LYS A 184 7.12 11.17 14.93
CA LYS A 184 8.30 11.73 15.61
C LYS A 184 8.03 13.15 16.08
N VAL A 185 7.50 14.00 15.20
CA VAL A 185 7.20 15.40 15.51
C VAL A 185 6.09 15.50 16.56
N ALA A 186 5.02 14.72 16.40
CA ALA A 186 3.86 14.75 17.30
C ALA A 186 4.21 14.25 18.71
N SER A 187 5.03 13.22 18.83
CA SER A 187 5.42 12.60 20.11
C SER A 187 6.71 13.15 20.72
N SER A 188 7.46 13.98 19.97
CA SER A 188 8.84 14.42 20.32
C SER A 188 9.79 13.23 20.58
N ASN A 189 9.56 12.09 19.93
CA ASN A 189 10.39 10.89 20.07
C ASN A 189 11.46 10.84 18.98
N GLU A 190 12.67 11.28 19.32
CA GLU A 190 13.79 11.36 18.38
C GLU A 190 14.20 9.99 17.80
N SER A 191 13.98 8.87 18.51
CA SER A 191 14.32 7.53 18.01
C SER A 191 13.56 7.14 16.74
N LEU A 192 12.38 7.69 16.52
CA LEU A 192 11.58 7.46 15.33
C LEU A 192 12.24 7.97 14.04
N GLY A 193 13.19 8.90 14.14
CA GLY A 193 13.97 9.37 13.00
C GLY A 193 14.78 8.24 12.34
N THR A 194 15.37 7.36 13.13
CA THR A 194 16.10 6.18 12.62
C THR A 194 15.13 5.20 11.96
N VAL A 195 13.98 4.95 12.57
CA VAL A 195 12.95 4.06 12.02
C VAL A 195 12.42 4.59 10.68
N ALA A 196 12.16 5.90 10.59
CA ALA A 196 11.75 6.53 9.33
C ALA A 196 12.80 6.35 8.23
N LEU A 197 14.08 6.52 8.56
CA LEU A 197 15.18 6.33 7.61
C LEU A 197 15.29 4.88 7.13
N GLU A 198 15.02 3.90 7.99
CA GLU A 198 14.95 2.48 7.61
C GLU A 198 13.86 2.24 6.56
N PHE A 199 12.67 2.82 6.72
CA PHE A 199 11.62 2.73 5.71
C PHE A 199 12.03 3.35 4.37
N PHE A 200 12.70 4.51 4.37
CA PHE A 200 13.19 5.12 3.13
C PHE A 200 14.28 4.28 2.45
N ASN A 201 15.13 3.61 3.22
CA ASN A 201 16.11 2.67 2.70
C ASN A 201 15.43 1.40 2.12
N LEU A 202 14.34 0.93 2.73
CA LEU A 202 13.51 -0.13 2.17
C LEU A 202 12.87 0.28 0.85
N ALA A 203 12.34 1.50 0.75
CA ALA A 203 11.82 2.03 -0.51
C ALA A 203 12.89 2.06 -1.60
N ALA A 204 14.12 2.50 -1.28
CA ALA A 204 15.24 2.48 -2.21
C ALA A 204 15.65 1.04 -2.60
N ARG A 205 15.48 0.05 -1.74
CA ARG A 205 15.72 -1.36 -2.05
C ARG A 205 14.68 -1.90 -3.02
N TYR A 206 13.38 -1.73 -2.71
CA TYR A 206 12.31 -2.21 -3.59
C TYR A 206 12.30 -1.54 -4.95
N SER A 207 12.68 -0.25 -5.02
CA SER A 207 12.76 0.43 -6.31
C SER A 207 13.78 -0.19 -7.28
N ARG A 208 14.80 -0.90 -6.79
CA ARG A 208 15.76 -1.63 -7.64
C ARG A 208 15.19 -2.89 -8.27
N GLU A 209 14.07 -3.39 -7.75
CA GLU A 209 13.36 -4.56 -8.28
C GLU A 209 12.39 -4.19 -9.41
N LEU A 210 12.27 -2.90 -9.73
CA LEU A 210 11.43 -2.40 -10.81
C LEU A 210 12.11 -2.62 -12.18
N HIS A 211 11.49 -3.45 -13.01
CA HIS A 211 11.99 -3.84 -14.34
C HIS A 211 11.04 -3.43 -15.46
#